data_2390e48c73226a13f1c2abbf473bc6fe
#
_entry.id   2390e48c73226a13f1c2abbf473bc6fe
#
_cell.length_a   1.000
_cell.length_b   1.000
_cell.length_c   1.000
_cell.angle_alpha   90.00
_cell.angle_beta   90.00
_cell.angle_gamma   90.00
#
_symmetry.space_group_name_H-M   'P 1'
#
loop_
_entity.id
_entity.type
_entity.pdbx_description
1 polymer ?
#
loop_
_entity_poly.entity_id
_entity_poly.type
_entity_poly.pdbx_seq_one_letter_code
_entity_poly.pdbx_strand_id
1 'polypeptide(L)'
;MITDLDLKKSEREYLAKLRDFGCVVCRKHLGVYTEPAMHHIRHGMGMGMRNSNDMVLPLCGPHHQTCGHGVALHAGQKTWEQNFGTEIELLEWLKEHL
;
A
#
# COMPACT_ATOMS: atom_id res chain seq x y z
N MET A 1 -11.09 -4.22 -10.56
CA MET A 1 -9.68 -3.82 -10.81
C MET A 1 -9.64 -2.55 -11.62
N ILE A 2 -8.79 -1.61 -11.24
CA ILE A 2 -8.61 -0.36 -11.99
C ILE A 2 -7.67 -0.65 -13.16
N THR A 3 -8.10 -0.27 -14.39
CA THR A 3 -7.27 -0.38 -15.57
C THR A 3 -6.68 0.98 -15.92
N ASP A 4 -5.64 1.01 -16.76
CA ASP A 4 -5.03 2.27 -17.19
C ASP A 4 -6.02 3.18 -17.95
N LEU A 5 -7.04 2.57 -18.58
CA LEU A 5 -8.07 3.33 -19.29
C LEU A 5 -8.99 4.09 -18.36
N ASP A 6 -9.13 3.63 -17.11
CA ASP A 6 -10.02 4.25 -16.11
C ASP A 6 -9.33 5.32 -15.28
N LEU A 7 -8.01 5.51 -15.47
CA LEU A 7 -7.22 6.42 -14.65
C LEU A 7 -6.93 7.73 -15.38
N LYS A 8 -6.95 8.82 -14.62
CA LYS A 8 -6.45 10.10 -15.10
C LYS A 8 -4.93 10.01 -15.25
N LYS A 9 -4.35 10.88 -16.07
CA LYS A 9 -2.90 10.89 -16.27
C LYS A 9 -2.12 11.04 -14.98
N SER A 10 -2.54 11.94 -14.09
CA SER A 10 -1.88 12.16 -12.81
C SER A 10 -1.93 10.91 -11.91
N GLU A 11 -3.05 10.18 -11.95
CA GLU A 11 -3.18 8.94 -11.19
C GLU A 11 -2.25 7.85 -11.71
N ARG A 12 -2.14 7.73 -13.04
CA ARG A 12 -1.21 6.77 -13.65
C ARG A 12 0.23 7.09 -13.32
N GLU A 13 0.60 8.35 -13.35
CA GLU A 13 1.95 8.79 -12.99
C GLU A 13 2.27 8.48 -11.53
N TYR A 14 1.32 8.71 -10.64
CA TYR A 14 1.47 8.40 -9.22
C TYR A 14 1.65 6.89 -9.00
N LEU A 15 0.81 6.07 -9.62
CA LEU A 15 0.93 4.62 -9.49
C LEU A 15 2.24 4.09 -10.07
N ALA A 16 2.74 4.70 -11.15
CA ALA A 16 4.04 4.34 -11.71
C ALA A 16 5.17 4.64 -10.72
N LYS A 17 5.09 5.77 -10.02
CA LYS A 17 6.07 6.09 -8.97
C LYS A 17 6.04 5.07 -7.84
N LEU A 18 4.85 4.60 -7.46
CA LEU A 18 4.71 3.59 -6.41
C LEU A 18 5.33 2.25 -6.84
N ARG A 19 5.15 1.86 -8.09
CA ARG A 19 5.77 0.63 -8.61
C ARG A 19 7.29 0.72 -8.58
N ASP A 20 7.83 1.87 -8.94
CA ASP A 20 9.29 2.09 -8.93
C ASP A 20 9.83 2.14 -7.50
N PHE A 21 9.04 2.64 -6.56
CA PHE A 21 9.42 2.70 -5.15
C PHE A 21 9.46 1.31 -4.52
N GLY A 22 8.53 0.44 -4.87
CA GLY A 22 8.40 -0.89 -4.30
C GLY A 22 7.57 -0.91 -3.03
N CYS A 23 7.54 -2.07 -2.35
CA CYS A 23 6.79 -2.24 -1.11
C CYS A 23 7.24 -1.24 -0.05
N VAL A 24 6.30 -0.47 0.51
CA VAL A 24 6.61 0.55 1.52
C VAL A 24 7.17 -0.08 2.80
N VAL A 25 6.66 -1.24 3.20
CA VAL A 25 7.15 -1.94 4.40
C VAL A 25 8.58 -2.41 4.20
N CYS A 26 8.88 -3.02 3.06
CA CYS A 26 10.24 -3.48 2.77
C CYS A 26 11.22 -2.31 2.69
N ARG A 27 10.81 -1.20 2.09
CA ARG A 27 11.67 -0.02 1.99
C ARG A 27 11.91 0.63 3.35
N LYS A 28 10.85 0.79 4.15
CA LYS A 28 10.94 1.47 5.44
C LYS A 28 11.69 0.63 6.48
N HIS A 29 11.37 -0.65 6.57
CA HIS A 29 11.87 -1.50 7.65
C HIS A 29 13.09 -2.34 7.28
N LEU A 30 13.24 -2.69 5.99
CA LEU A 30 14.33 -3.53 5.52
C LEU A 30 15.31 -2.82 4.57
N GLY A 31 14.92 -1.67 4.04
CA GLY A 31 15.76 -0.92 3.12
C GLY A 31 15.97 -1.60 1.77
N VAL A 32 15.05 -2.47 1.36
CA VAL A 32 15.17 -3.24 0.11
C VAL A 32 13.98 -2.98 -0.81
N TYR A 33 14.20 -3.13 -2.11
CA TYR A 33 13.14 -3.09 -3.11
C TYR A 33 12.49 -4.46 -3.23
N THR A 34 11.15 -4.48 -3.23
CA THR A 34 10.38 -5.68 -3.52
C THR A 34 9.20 -5.27 -4.40
N GLU A 35 8.92 -6.06 -5.43
CA GLU A 35 7.84 -5.76 -6.37
C GLU A 35 6.51 -5.64 -5.64
N PRO A 36 5.80 -4.51 -5.81
CA PRO A 36 4.57 -4.26 -5.06
C PRO A 36 3.30 -4.61 -5.81
N ALA A 37 2.24 -4.92 -5.05
CA ALA A 37 0.87 -4.83 -5.51
C ALA A 37 0.27 -3.54 -4.93
N MET A 38 -0.72 -2.98 -5.60
CA MET A 38 -1.35 -1.73 -5.15
C MET A 38 -2.50 -2.04 -4.20
N HIS A 39 -2.38 -1.59 -2.96
CA HIS A 39 -3.39 -1.78 -1.93
C HIS A 39 -4.10 -0.45 -1.65
N HIS A 40 -5.42 -0.41 -1.86
CA HIS A 40 -6.22 0.77 -1.54
C HIS A 40 -6.52 0.80 -0.05
N ILE A 41 -6.21 1.94 0.58
CA ILE A 41 -6.45 2.13 2.00
C ILE A 41 -7.96 2.30 2.23
N ARG A 42 -8.48 1.59 3.24
CA ARG A 42 -9.90 1.64 3.59
C ARG A 42 -10.18 2.37 4.91
N HIS A 43 -9.18 2.98 5.48
CA HIS A 43 -9.30 3.70 6.74
C HIS A 43 -10.37 4.81 6.62
N GLY A 44 -11.35 4.80 7.54
CA GLY A 44 -12.41 5.78 7.54
C GLY A 44 -13.49 5.62 6.49
N MET A 45 -13.45 4.53 5.72
CA MET A 45 -14.42 4.28 4.64
C MET A 45 -15.52 3.33 5.10
N GLY A 46 -16.72 3.55 4.59
CA GLY A 46 -17.84 2.64 4.82
C GLY A 46 -17.76 1.39 3.98
N MET A 47 -18.65 0.44 4.26
CA MET A 47 -18.72 -0.81 3.51
C MET A 47 -19.02 -0.54 2.03
N GLY A 48 -18.29 -1.18 1.15
CA GLY A 48 -18.47 -1.03 -0.29
C GLY A 48 -17.83 0.22 -0.89
N MET A 49 -17.24 1.07 -0.05
CA MET A 49 -16.55 2.28 -0.50
C MET A 49 -15.04 2.07 -0.46
N ARG A 50 -14.32 2.89 -1.20
CA ARG A 50 -12.86 2.91 -1.15
C ARG A 50 -12.35 4.33 -1.37
N ASN A 51 -11.16 4.61 -0.85
CA ASN A 51 -10.51 5.90 -1.02
C ASN A 51 -10.09 6.11 -2.48
N SER A 52 -9.81 7.37 -2.82
CA SER A 52 -9.31 7.72 -4.13
C SER A 52 -7.95 7.07 -4.41
N ASN A 53 -7.50 7.12 -5.66
CA ASN A 53 -6.26 6.45 -6.08
C ASN A 53 -4.98 7.07 -5.52
N ASP A 54 -5.07 8.21 -4.82
CA ASP A 54 -3.94 8.76 -4.08
C ASP A 54 -3.83 8.19 -2.66
N MET A 55 -4.80 7.40 -2.22
CA MET A 55 -4.80 6.69 -0.94
C MET A 55 -4.45 5.23 -1.17
N VAL A 56 -3.28 4.98 -1.74
CA VAL A 56 -2.81 3.65 -2.13
C VAL A 56 -1.44 3.40 -1.54
N LEU A 57 -1.24 2.19 -1.02
CA LEU A 57 0.06 1.73 -0.55
C LEU A 57 0.61 0.64 -1.47
N PRO A 58 1.87 0.73 -1.90
CA PRO A 58 2.53 -0.38 -2.56
C PRO A 58 2.97 -1.40 -1.52
N LEU A 59 2.45 -2.61 -1.60
CA LEU A 59 2.77 -3.70 -0.66
C LEU A 59 3.15 -4.95 -1.44
N CYS A 60 4.25 -5.60 -1.09
CA CYS A 60 4.61 -6.88 -1.71
C CYS A 60 3.62 -7.96 -1.28
N GLY A 61 3.57 -9.07 -2.03
CA GLY A 61 2.68 -10.18 -1.72
C GLY A 61 2.70 -10.59 -0.25
N PRO A 62 3.89 -10.89 0.32
CA PRO A 62 3.99 -11.27 1.73
C PRO A 62 3.40 -10.29 2.72
N HIS A 63 3.62 -8.98 2.55
CA HIS A 63 3.08 -7.97 3.46
C HIS A 63 1.62 -7.62 3.17
N HIS A 64 1.11 -8.00 2.00
CA HIS A 64 -0.27 -7.72 1.61
C HIS A 64 -1.21 -8.86 1.97
N GLN A 65 -0.94 -10.09 1.50
CA GLN A 65 -1.88 -11.19 1.71
C GLN A 65 -1.32 -12.62 1.68
N THR A 66 -0.10 -12.87 1.18
CA THR A 66 0.37 -14.24 1.00
C THR A 66 1.02 -14.87 2.24
N CYS A 67 1.54 -14.06 3.16
CA CYS A 67 2.04 -14.56 4.44
C CYS A 67 0.94 -14.55 5.48
N GLY A 68 1.23 -15.17 6.62
CA GLY A 68 0.25 -15.32 7.69
C GLY A 68 0.07 -14.09 8.56
N HIS A 69 -0.66 -14.29 9.66
CA HIS A 69 -0.96 -13.29 10.66
C HIS A 69 0.32 -12.61 11.19
N GLY A 70 0.29 -11.30 11.28
CA GLY A 70 1.42 -10.50 11.75
C GLY A 70 2.35 -10.03 10.64
N VAL A 71 2.32 -10.65 9.46
CA VAL A 71 3.14 -10.28 8.32
C VAL A 71 2.29 -9.74 7.17
N ALA A 72 1.15 -10.40 6.88
CA ALA A 72 0.25 -9.97 5.82
C ALA A 72 -0.89 -9.14 6.40
N LEU A 73 -1.14 -7.97 5.79
CA LEU A 73 -2.20 -7.06 6.22
C LEU A 73 -3.57 -7.74 6.22
N HIS A 74 -3.89 -8.46 5.16
CA HIS A 74 -5.20 -9.11 5.03
C HIS A 74 -5.39 -10.31 5.97
N ALA A 75 -4.34 -10.80 6.58
CA ALA A 75 -4.43 -11.88 7.55
C ALA A 75 -4.65 -11.41 8.99
N GLY A 76 -4.50 -10.11 9.26
CA GLY A 76 -4.71 -9.56 10.60
C GLY A 76 -4.23 -8.13 10.68
N GLN A 77 -5.11 -7.17 10.37
CA GLN A 77 -4.73 -5.76 10.28
C GLN A 77 -4.18 -5.19 11.59
N LYS A 78 -4.81 -5.50 12.71
CA LYS A 78 -4.41 -4.93 13.99
C LYS A 78 -2.98 -5.33 14.38
N THR A 79 -2.65 -6.60 14.25
CA THR A 79 -1.30 -7.09 14.56
C THR A 79 -0.29 -6.55 13.53
N TRP A 80 -0.68 -6.48 12.27
CA TRP A 80 0.14 -5.91 11.22
C TRP A 80 0.49 -4.44 11.52
N GLU A 81 -0.49 -3.65 11.98
CA GLU A 81 -0.26 -2.26 12.36
C GLU A 81 0.69 -2.14 13.54
N GLN A 82 0.61 -3.05 14.50
CA GLN A 82 1.54 -3.08 15.63
C GLN A 82 2.97 -3.37 15.20
N ASN A 83 3.14 -4.20 14.16
CA ASN A 83 4.46 -4.58 13.67
C ASN A 83 5.06 -3.56 12.71
N PHE A 84 4.26 -2.91 11.87
CA PHE A 84 4.75 -2.10 10.77
C PHE A 84 4.27 -0.64 10.78
N GLY A 85 3.27 -0.30 11.58
CA GLY A 85 2.63 1.00 11.58
C GLY A 85 1.28 0.96 10.89
N THR A 86 0.48 2.01 11.07
CA THR A 86 -0.83 2.09 10.42
C THR A 86 -0.69 2.40 8.93
N GLU A 87 -1.74 2.11 8.17
CA GLU A 87 -1.76 2.42 6.74
C GLU A 87 -1.52 3.92 6.51
N ILE A 88 -2.12 4.77 7.33
CA ILE A 88 -1.97 6.23 7.20
C ILE A 88 -0.54 6.67 7.53
N GLU A 89 0.06 6.14 8.59
CA GLU A 89 1.45 6.43 8.93
C GLU A 89 2.41 6.03 7.80
N LEU A 90 2.17 4.86 7.22
CA LEU A 90 2.99 4.39 6.10
C LEU A 90 2.79 5.24 4.85
N LEU A 91 1.57 5.70 4.61
CA LEU A 91 1.30 6.59 3.47
C LEU A 91 1.99 7.93 3.64
N GLU A 92 1.97 8.50 4.83
CA GLU A 92 2.66 9.77 5.12
C GLU A 92 4.16 9.62 4.91
N TRP A 93 4.75 8.55 5.42
CA TRP A 93 6.17 8.26 5.23
C TRP A 93 6.50 8.08 3.74
N LEU A 94 5.66 7.36 3.01
CA LEU A 94 5.83 7.13 1.58
C LEU A 94 5.86 8.45 0.81
N LYS A 95 4.90 9.33 1.07
CA LYS A 95 4.80 10.61 0.37
C LYS A 95 5.99 11.52 0.63
N GLU A 96 6.61 11.42 1.79
CA GLU A 96 7.83 12.17 2.11
C GLU A 96 9.05 11.66 1.34
N HIS A 97 9.03 10.41 0.88
CA HIS A 97 10.17 9.75 0.24
C HIS A 97 10.00 9.52 -1.26
N LEU A 98 8.85 9.87 -1.81
CA LEU A 98 8.64 9.76 -3.26
C LEU A 98 9.37 10.84 -4.05
#